data_eb0f3b17613d3bbe6c0ec5d71fa8ccb8
#
_entry.id   eb0f3b17613d3bbe6c0ec5d71fa8ccb8
#
_cell.length_a   1.000
_cell.length_b   1.000
_cell.length_c   1.000
_cell.angle_alpha   90.00
_cell.angle_beta   90.00
_cell.angle_gamma   90.00
#
_symmetry.space_group_name_H-M   'P 1'
#
loop_
_entity.id
_entity.type
_entity.pdbx_description
1 polymer ?
#
loop_
_entity_poly.entity_id
_entity_poly.type
_entity_poly.pdbx_seq_one_letter_code
_entity_poly.pdbx_strand_id
1 'polypeptide(L)'
;MARKPAIKKPIKKPVTKKQAQKSEFNVTAMASLIRHAHLNGIIDDAVITVKDNVATIDAIDMSQCVFVHAVENIGEAQDCKIGIQRLSVFLKVLEAITEDTVKYTISGEENQWLKLGIKNRGDARFLLTEPDLIATFIDGQQFIEKILSAANIQMALNPKSVEDFLYFMHLFNSDTVVINVKNKAVTITPSPDSPQSFDVNFGELKKDIEIEATITGKHIQEIMKGLQFGQEGAEAAVVNFSEKAQTPLVITQGENRFWAVTTD
;
A
#
# COMPACT_ATOMS: atom_id res chain seq x y z
N MET A 1 70.46 -3.23 -29.34
CA MET A 1 69.28 -4.09 -29.09
C MET A 1 68.65 -3.63 -27.86
N ALA A 2 67.48 -2.93 -27.95
CA ALA A 2 66.76 -2.39 -26.81
C ALA A 2 65.67 -3.39 -26.38
N ARG A 3 65.69 -3.81 -25.13
CA ARG A 3 64.66 -4.73 -24.51
C ARG A 3 63.38 -3.95 -24.26
N LYS A 4 62.23 -4.42 -24.84
CA LYS A 4 60.88 -3.91 -24.57
C LYS A 4 60.49 -4.19 -23.11
N PRO A 5 59.87 -3.24 -22.41
CA PRO A 5 59.39 -3.48 -21.05
C PRO A 5 58.15 -4.40 -21.05
N ALA A 6 58.14 -5.33 -20.11
CA ALA A 6 57.02 -6.29 -19.90
C ALA A 6 55.82 -5.56 -19.33
N ILE A 7 54.70 -5.64 -20.02
CA ILE A 7 53.39 -5.13 -19.56
C ILE A 7 52.86 -6.05 -18.46
N LYS A 8 52.81 -5.58 -17.21
CA LYS A 8 52.17 -6.28 -16.06
C LYS A 8 50.65 -6.31 -16.30
N LYS A 9 50.09 -7.50 -16.46
CA LYS A 9 48.66 -7.70 -16.51
C LYS A 9 48.04 -7.26 -15.16
N PRO A 10 46.87 -6.54 -15.14
CA PRO A 10 46.21 -6.16 -13.91
C PRO A 10 45.70 -7.41 -13.17
N ILE A 11 46.06 -7.52 -11.90
CA ILE A 11 45.60 -8.56 -11.00
C ILE A 11 44.10 -8.28 -10.74
N LYS A 12 43.25 -9.12 -11.28
CA LYS A 12 41.82 -9.10 -10.93
C LYS A 12 41.68 -9.44 -9.42
N LYS A 13 41.27 -8.47 -8.62
CA LYS A 13 40.87 -8.72 -7.21
C LYS A 13 39.81 -9.81 -7.20
N PRO A 14 39.87 -10.80 -6.29
CA PRO A 14 38.84 -11.80 -6.19
C PRO A 14 37.53 -11.10 -5.80
N VAL A 15 36.51 -11.26 -6.62
CA VAL A 15 35.14 -10.84 -6.29
C VAL A 15 34.69 -11.79 -5.17
N THR A 16 34.64 -11.30 -3.96
CA THR A 16 34.07 -12.04 -2.82
C THR A 16 32.61 -12.26 -3.14
N LYS A 17 32.26 -13.48 -3.50
CA LYS A 17 30.83 -13.89 -3.62
C LYS A 17 30.21 -13.68 -2.24
N LYS A 18 29.42 -12.63 -2.04
CA LYS A 18 28.53 -12.54 -0.89
C LYS A 18 27.70 -13.82 -0.87
N GLN A 19 27.86 -14.66 0.14
CA GLN A 19 27.02 -15.81 0.36
C GLN A 19 25.58 -15.30 0.48
N ALA A 20 24.68 -15.88 -0.31
CA ALA A 20 23.25 -15.56 -0.22
C ALA A 20 22.78 -15.94 1.20
N GLN A 21 22.45 -14.94 1.98
CA GLN A 21 21.94 -15.14 3.33
C GLN A 21 20.50 -15.63 3.20
N LYS A 22 20.20 -16.79 3.75
CA LYS A 22 18.84 -17.34 3.78
C LYS A 22 18.09 -16.65 4.89
N SER A 23 16.99 -16.03 4.55
CA SER A 23 16.06 -15.38 5.48
C SER A 23 14.66 -15.96 5.27
N GLU A 24 13.78 -15.75 6.22
CA GLU A 24 12.39 -16.17 6.11
C GLU A 24 11.47 -15.04 6.57
N PHE A 25 10.24 -15.04 6.09
CA PHE A 25 9.21 -14.10 6.53
C PHE A 25 7.87 -14.81 6.71
N ASN A 26 7.00 -14.19 7.51
CA ASN A 26 5.62 -14.63 7.70
C ASN A 26 4.80 -14.33 6.45
N VAL A 27 4.23 -15.38 5.85
CA VAL A 27 3.48 -15.29 4.58
C VAL A 27 2.21 -14.48 4.72
N THR A 28 1.45 -14.69 5.80
CA THR A 28 0.19 -14.00 6.05
C THR A 28 0.39 -12.51 6.25
N ALA A 29 1.42 -12.13 7.04
CA ALA A 29 1.75 -10.72 7.28
C ALA A 29 2.20 -10.03 5.98
N MET A 30 3.08 -10.68 5.20
CA MET A 30 3.51 -10.13 3.91
C MET A 30 2.35 -10.02 2.91
N ALA A 31 1.47 -11.03 2.83
CA ALA A 31 0.28 -10.97 1.99
C ALA A 31 -0.69 -9.86 2.42
N SER A 32 -0.86 -9.64 3.74
CA SER A 32 -1.64 -8.54 4.30
C SER A 32 -1.09 -7.19 3.83
N LEU A 33 0.22 -6.98 4.01
CA LEU A 33 0.92 -5.76 3.60
C LEU A 33 0.70 -5.47 2.09
N ILE A 34 0.93 -6.47 1.25
CA ILE A 34 0.76 -6.34 -0.21
C ILE A 34 -0.69 -6.06 -0.58
N ARG A 35 -1.65 -6.73 0.05
CA ARG A 35 -3.08 -6.54 -0.23
C ARG A 35 -3.54 -5.12 0.08
N HIS A 36 -3.05 -4.53 1.19
CA HIS A 36 -3.34 -3.15 1.55
C HIS A 36 -2.80 -2.13 0.53
N ALA A 37 -1.63 -2.40 -0.03
CA ALA A 37 -1.04 -1.53 -1.04
C ALA A 37 -1.63 -1.73 -2.43
N HIS A 38 -1.89 -2.97 -2.82
CA HIS A 38 -2.35 -3.33 -4.16
C HIS A 38 -3.75 -2.80 -4.50
N LEU A 39 -4.63 -2.64 -3.49
CA LEU A 39 -5.99 -2.13 -3.64
C LEU A 39 -6.71 -2.76 -4.85
N ASN A 40 -6.68 -4.09 -4.92
CA ASN A 40 -7.32 -4.87 -5.99
C ASN A 40 -6.97 -4.41 -7.43
N GLY A 41 -5.71 -4.02 -7.65
CA GLY A 41 -5.16 -3.66 -8.95
C GLY A 41 -5.12 -2.16 -9.25
N ILE A 42 -5.41 -1.30 -8.29
CA ILE A 42 -5.20 0.15 -8.44
C ILE A 42 -3.69 0.45 -8.46
N ILE A 43 -2.93 -0.20 -7.59
CA ILE A 43 -1.48 -0.09 -7.52
C ILE A 43 -0.88 -1.47 -7.81
N ASP A 44 -0.04 -1.60 -8.83
CA ASP A 44 0.57 -2.88 -9.22
C ASP A 44 2.11 -2.90 -9.09
N ASP A 45 2.71 -1.80 -8.66
CA ASP A 45 4.13 -1.71 -8.34
C ASP A 45 4.35 -0.92 -7.04
N ALA A 46 5.33 -1.36 -6.26
CA ALA A 46 5.69 -0.70 -5.01
C ALA A 46 7.10 -1.00 -4.57
N VAL A 47 7.60 -0.16 -3.69
CA VAL A 47 8.85 -0.38 -2.95
C VAL A 47 8.54 -0.92 -1.57
N ILE A 48 9.15 -2.05 -1.23
CA ILE A 48 9.08 -2.64 0.10
C ILE A 48 10.42 -2.40 0.79
N THR A 49 10.38 -1.79 1.94
CA THR A 49 11.54 -1.61 2.82
C THR A 49 11.38 -2.52 4.03
N VAL A 50 12.35 -3.40 4.26
CA VAL A 50 12.40 -4.25 5.45
C VAL A 50 13.53 -3.75 6.35
N LYS A 51 13.20 -3.49 7.61
CA LYS A 51 14.14 -3.08 8.63
C LYS A 51 13.70 -3.62 9.99
N ASP A 52 14.61 -4.24 10.71
CA ASP A 52 14.36 -4.75 12.07
C ASP A 52 13.09 -5.65 12.14
N ASN A 53 12.93 -6.55 11.17
CA ASN A 53 11.76 -7.46 11.01
C ASN A 53 10.43 -6.78 10.65
N VAL A 54 10.44 -5.49 10.41
CA VAL A 54 9.28 -4.72 10.00
C VAL A 54 9.37 -4.40 8.51
N ALA A 55 8.35 -4.76 7.76
CA ALA A 55 8.19 -4.38 6.37
C ALA A 55 7.29 -3.14 6.26
N THR A 56 7.74 -2.17 5.51
CA THR A 56 6.99 -0.97 5.17
C THR A 56 6.81 -0.91 3.67
N ILE A 57 5.63 -0.56 3.22
CA ILE A 57 5.32 -0.29 1.82
C ILE A 57 4.77 1.12 1.68
N ASP A 58 5.41 1.88 0.80
CA ASP A 58 4.99 3.21 0.37
C ASP A 58 4.67 3.12 -1.11
N ALA A 59 3.44 3.36 -1.48
CA ALA A 59 2.97 3.18 -2.84
C ALA A 59 2.04 4.31 -3.30
N ILE A 60 2.06 4.57 -4.58
CA ILE A 60 1.22 5.57 -5.23
C ILE A 60 0.69 4.99 -6.53
N ASP A 61 -0.56 5.25 -6.86
CA ASP A 61 -1.12 4.85 -8.15
C ASP A 61 -0.55 5.70 -9.31
N MET A 62 -0.67 5.20 -10.54
CA MET A 62 -0.12 5.86 -11.74
C MET A 62 -0.70 7.27 -11.97
N SER A 63 -1.92 7.53 -11.55
CA SER A 63 -2.57 8.84 -11.66
C SER A 63 -2.18 9.80 -10.52
N GLN A 64 -1.44 9.32 -9.52
CA GLN A 64 -1.06 10.05 -8.31
C GLN A 64 -2.26 10.54 -7.50
N CYS A 65 -3.37 9.80 -7.59
CA CYS A 65 -4.60 10.10 -6.87
C CYS A 65 -4.74 9.32 -5.57
N VAL A 66 -4.04 8.18 -5.43
CA VAL A 66 -4.09 7.34 -4.24
C VAL A 66 -2.69 7.11 -3.70
N PHE A 67 -2.52 7.39 -2.42
CA PHE A 67 -1.28 7.16 -1.67
C PHE A 67 -1.55 6.12 -0.60
N VAL A 68 -0.67 5.16 -0.47
CA VAL A 68 -0.77 4.09 0.52
C VAL A 68 0.51 4.00 1.32
N HIS A 69 0.35 3.93 2.63
CA HIS A 69 1.41 3.52 3.56
C HIS A 69 0.89 2.38 4.41
N ALA A 70 1.65 1.30 4.49
CA ALA A 70 1.32 0.19 5.35
C ALA A 70 2.59 -0.38 6.00
N VAL A 71 2.45 -0.86 7.22
CA VAL A 71 3.53 -1.42 8.04
C VAL A 71 3.07 -2.73 8.64
N GLU A 72 3.90 -3.77 8.55
CA GLU A 72 3.62 -5.08 9.13
C GLU A 72 4.90 -5.71 9.69
N ASN A 73 4.78 -6.40 10.83
CA ASN A 73 5.86 -7.25 11.33
C ASN A 73 5.83 -8.58 10.57
N ILE A 74 6.88 -8.84 9.82
CA ILE A 74 6.98 -10.02 8.94
C ILE A 74 7.85 -11.15 9.50
N GLY A 75 8.27 -11.07 10.76
CA GLY A 75 9.13 -12.05 11.41
C GLY A 75 10.60 -11.87 11.07
N GLU A 76 11.40 -12.93 11.21
CA GLU A 76 12.87 -12.90 11.05
C GLU A 76 13.30 -12.68 9.61
N ALA A 77 13.26 -11.43 9.16
CA ALA A 77 13.60 -11.04 7.81
C ALA A 77 14.91 -10.24 7.75
N GLN A 78 15.62 -10.35 6.65
CA GLN A 78 16.81 -9.55 6.40
C GLN A 78 16.45 -8.13 6.00
N ASP A 79 17.15 -7.15 6.55
CA ASP A 79 17.04 -5.75 6.13
C ASP A 79 17.33 -5.62 4.63
N CYS A 80 16.38 -5.04 3.91
CA CYS A 80 16.50 -4.81 2.47
C CYS A 80 15.54 -3.73 1.99
N LYS A 81 15.80 -3.20 0.80
CA LYS A 81 14.86 -2.35 0.05
C LYS A 81 14.73 -2.95 -1.35
N ILE A 82 13.53 -3.32 -1.72
CA ILE A 82 13.25 -4.00 -2.99
C ILE A 82 12.08 -3.35 -3.71
N GLY A 83 12.19 -3.23 -5.04
CA GLY A 83 11.10 -2.82 -5.89
C GLY A 83 10.43 -4.03 -6.51
N ILE A 84 9.11 -4.13 -6.38
CA ILE A 84 8.30 -5.20 -6.97
C ILE A 84 7.35 -4.59 -7.96
N GLN A 85 7.44 -5.04 -9.21
CA GLN A 85 6.41 -4.86 -10.22
C GLN A 85 5.45 -6.05 -10.18
N ARG A 86 4.21 -5.85 -10.59
CA ARG A 86 3.14 -6.86 -10.59
C ARG A 86 2.88 -7.41 -9.19
N LEU A 87 2.53 -6.50 -8.26
CA LEU A 87 2.09 -6.88 -6.91
C LEU A 87 0.97 -7.92 -6.96
N SER A 88 0.09 -7.85 -7.95
CA SER A 88 -0.95 -8.83 -8.23
C SER A 88 -0.42 -10.27 -8.38
N VAL A 89 0.70 -10.44 -9.08
CA VAL A 89 1.34 -11.76 -9.26
C VAL A 89 2.03 -12.20 -7.98
N PHE A 90 2.72 -11.29 -7.31
CA PHE A 90 3.39 -11.58 -6.05
C PHE A 90 2.39 -11.99 -4.97
N LEU A 91 1.28 -11.28 -4.83
CA LEU A 91 0.19 -11.60 -3.91
C LEU A 91 -0.39 -12.99 -4.18
N LYS A 92 -0.70 -13.34 -5.44
CA LYS A 92 -1.20 -14.67 -5.83
C LYS A 92 -0.25 -15.80 -5.45
N VAL A 93 1.06 -15.56 -5.56
CA VAL A 93 2.06 -16.55 -5.15
C VAL A 93 2.08 -16.70 -3.63
N LEU A 94 2.03 -15.59 -2.88
CA LEU A 94 1.95 -15.63 -1.41
C LEU A 94 0.68 -16.38 -0.95
N GLU A 95 -0.47 -16.10 -1.54
CA GLU A 95 -1.76 -16.74 -1.21
C GLU A 95 -1.79 -18.24 -1.57
N ALA A 96 -0.94 -18.69 -2.50
CA ALA A 96 -0.80 -20.11 -2.85
C ALA A 96 0.15 -20.88 -1.91
N ILE A 97 0.88 -20.19 -1.04
CA ILE A 97 1.75 -20.78 -0.02
C ILE A 97 0.89 -21.15 1.19
N THR A 98 0.99 -22.41 1.62
CA THR A 98 0.20 -22.96 2.74
C THR A 98 0.97 -22.95 4.06
N GLU A 99 2.25 -22.67 4.03
CA GLU A 99 3.13 -22.56 5.18
C GLU A 99 3.01 -21.16 5.82
N ASP A 100 3.16 -21.09 7.14
CA ASP A 100 3.15 -19.81 7.88
C ASP A 100 4.35 -18.94 7.53
N THR A 101 5.48 -19.56 7.20
CA THR A 101 6.72 -18.87 6.82
C THR A 101 7.29 -19.41 5.52
N VAL A 102 7.94 -18.54 4.76
CA VAL A 102 8.65 -18.89 3.54
C VAL A 102 10.09 -18.41 3.58
N LYS A 103 11.00 -19.32 3.19
CA LYS A 103 12.42 -18.99 3.02
C LYS A 103 12.61 -18.24 1.72
N TYR A 104 13.39 -17.17 1.80
CA TYR A 104 13.72 -16.39 0.62
C TYR A 104 15.20 -16.08 0.51
N THR A 105 15.63 -15.74 -0.68
CA THR A 105 16.96 -15.21 -0.96
C THR A 105 16.84 -14.07 -1.96
N ILE A 106 17.60 -13.00 -1.71
CA ILE A 106 17.79 -11.93 -2.68
C ILE A 106 19.18 -12.14 -3.30
N SER A 107 19.27 -12.18 -4.63
CA SER A 107 20.48 -12.54 -5.35
C SER A 107 20.63 -11.73 -6.63
N GLY A 108 21.84 -11.79 -7.21
CA GLY A 108 22.23 -11.05 -8.40
C GLY A 108 23.12 -9.84 -8.09
N GLU A 109 23.73 -9.27 -9.13
CA GLU A 109 24.35 -7.95 -9.03
C GLU A 109 23.20 -6.97 -8.80
N GLU A 110 23.27 -6.13 -7.76
CA GLU A 110 22.23 -5.15 -7.41
C GLU A 110 20.88 -5.73 -6.93
N ASN A 111 20.87 -6.95 -6.34
CA ASN A 111 19.66 -7.57 -5.78
C ASN A 111 18.51 -7.75 -6.79
N GLN A 112 18.81 -8.17 -7.99
CA GLN A 112 17.86 -8.26 -9.11
C GLN A 112 16.80 -9.36 -8.97
N TRP A 113 17.00 -10.36 -8.11
CA TRP A 113 16.12 -11.51 -8.02
C TRP A 113 15.70 -11.81 -6.59
N LEU A 114 14.39 -11.89 -6.38
CA LEU A 114 13.78 -12.49 -5.19
C LEU A 114 13.40 -13.93 -5.51
N LYS A 115 13.89 -14.86 -4.73
CA LYS A 115 13.59 -16.28 -4.83
C LYS A 115 12.88 -16.74 -3.56
N LEU A 116 11.70 -17.33 -3.70
CA LEU A 116 10.92 -17.93 -2.63
C LEU A 116 11.03 -19.46 -2.73
N GLY A 117 11.43 -20.12 -1.65
CA GLY A 117 11.49 -21.58 -1.58
C GLY A 117 10.17 -22.15 -1.06
N ILE A 118 9.31 -22.62 -1.95
CA ILE A 118 7.98 -23.18 -1.60
C ILE A 118 8.13 -24.69 -1.37
N LYS A 119 7.77 -25.12 -0.17
CA LYS A 119 7.89 -26.53 0.23
C LYS A 119 7.09 -27.43 -0.72
N ASN A 120 7.71 -28.51 -1.16
CA ASN A 120 7.14 -29.54 -2.06
C ASN A 120 6.69 -29.03 -3.45
N ARG A 121 6.91 -27.75 -3.80
CA ARG A 121 6.54 -27.16 -5.09
C ARG A 121 7.71 -26.57 -5.87
N GLY A 122 8.87 -26.41 -5.21
CA GLY A 122 10.07 -25.80 -5.81
C GLY A 122 10.19 -24.31 -5.52
N ASP A 123 10.77 -23.56 -6.43
CA ASP A 123 11.12 -22.16 -6.22
C ASP A 123 10.31 -21.25 -7.13
N ALA A 124 9.71 -20.21 -6.56
CA ALA A 124 9.23 -19.06 -7.33
C ALA A 124 10.33 -18.01 -7.43
N ARG A 125 10.46 -17.35 -8.59
CA ARG A 125 11.45 -16.31 -8.82
C ARG A 125 10.78 -15.05 -9.37
N PHE A 126 11.13 -13.91 -8.79
CA PHE A 126 10.64 -12.60 -9.21
C PHE A 126 11.84 -11.75 -9.61
N LEU A 127 11.76 -11.15 -10.79
CA LEU A 127 12.67 -10.08 -11.18
C LEU A 127 12.29 -8.84 -10.35
N LEU A 128 13.25 -8.29 -9.64
CA LEU A 128 13.09 -7.07 -8.90
C LEU A 128 13.40 -5.87 -9.78
N THR A 129 12.71 -4.79 -9.56
CA THR A 129 12.98 -3.50 -10.16
C THR A 129 13.82 -2.66 -9.20
N GLU A 130 14.70 -1.84 -9.74
CA GLU A 130 15.44 -0.88 -8.94
C GLU A 130 14.43 0.04 -8.22
N PRO A 131 14.51 0.16 -6.87
CA PRO A 131 13.51 0.93 -6.11
C PRO A 131 13.33 2.37 -6.58
N ASP A 132 14.40 3.00 -7.08
CA ASP A 132 14.36 4.39 -7.53
C ASP A 132 13.64 4.57 -8.88
N LEU A 133 13.31 3.47 -9.58
CA LEU A 133 12.49 3.49 -10.81
C LEU A 133 10.98 3.33 -10.54
N ILE A 134 10.60 3.00 -9.30
CA ILE A 134 9.19 2.89 -8.90
C ILE A 134 8.75 4.21 -8.28
N ALA A 135 7.61 4.71 -8.73
CA ALA A 135 7.02 5.91 -8.15
C ALA A 135 6.66 5.66 -6.68
N THR A 136 7.22 6.46 -5.80
CA THR A 136 6.88 6.49 -4.38
C THR A 136 6.78 7.95 -3.94
N PHE A 137 6.16 8.20 -2.80
CA PHE A 137 6.24 9.54 -2.23
C PHE A 137 7.52 9.67 -1.40
N ILE A 138 8.20 10.80 -1.62
CA ILE A 138 9.45 11.11 -0.94
C ILE A 138 9.15 11.39 0.53
N ASP A 139 9.96 10.83 1.44
CA ASP A 139 9.80 10.96 2.89
C ASP A 139 8.39 10.61 3.39
N GLY A 140 7.94 9.38 3.09
CA GLY A 140 6.59 8.88 3.36
C GLY A 140 6.05 9.26 4.74
N GLN A 141 6.84 9.12 5.80
CA GLN A 141 6.42 9.49 7.14
C GLN A 141 6.16 11.00 7.30
N GLN A 142 7.04 11.85 6.79
CA GLN A 142 6.85 13.32 6.87
C GLN A 142 5.64 13.76 6.03
N PHE A 143 5.43 13.12 4.88
CA PHE A 143 4.27 13.35 4.04
C PHE A 143 2.97 13.01 4.78
N ILE A 144 2.91 11.84 5.42
CA ILE A 144 1.78 11.39 6.23
C ILE A 144 1.50 12.35 7.38
N GLU A 145 2.52 12.71 8.16
CA GLU A 145 2.40 13.67 9.27
C GLU A 145 1.86 15.02 8.80
N LYS A 146 2.34 15.52 7.67
CA LYS A 146 1.87 16.77 7.06
C LYS A 146 0.40 16.70 6.66
N ILE A 147 -0.02 15.61 6.01
CA ILE A 147 -1.42 15.43 5.59
C ILE A 147 -2.31 15.26 6.81
N LEU A 148 -1.96 14.40 7.77
CA LEU A 148 -2.75 14.21 8.99
C LEU A 148 -2.86 15.46 9.83
N SER A 149 -1.82 16.31 9.88
CA SER A 149 -1.89 17.61 10.55
C SER A 149 -2.87 18.56 9.87
N ALA A 150 -3.04 18.47 8.56
CA ALA A 150 -4.00 19.27 7.79
C ALA A 150 -5.42 18.67 7.86
N ALA A 151 -5.55 17.35 7.82
CA ALA A 151 -6.81 16.61 7.94
C ALA A 151 -7.08 16.25 9.42
N ASN A 152 -7.34 17.25 10.24
CA ASN A 152 -7.39 17.14 11.70
C ASN A 152 -8.81 16.90 12.28
N ILE A 153 -9.82 16.74 11.43
CA ILE A 153 -11.19 16.46 11.84
C ILE A 153 -11.47 15.00 11.61
N GLN A 154 -11.70 14.26 12.68
CA GLN A 154 -11.73 12.81 12.66
C GLN A 154 -13.14 12.27 12.93
N MET A 155 -13.49 11.20 12.23
CA MET A 155 -14.69 10.41 12.46
C MET A 155 -14.37 8.91 12.36
N ALA A 156 -14.76 8.14 13.35
CA ALA A 156 -14.70 6.69 13.27
C ALA A 156 -15.70 6.17 12.24
N LEU A 157 -15.27 5.28 11.37
CA LEU A 157 -16.12 4.66 10.37
C LEU A 157 -17.01 3.59 11.02
N ASN A 158 -18.31 3.67 10.73
CA ASN A 158 -19.26 2.65 11.15
C ASN A 158 -19.20 1.46 10.18
N PRO A 159 -18.97 0.22 10.65
CA PRO A 159 -18.93 -0.97 9.78
C PRO A 159 -20.18 -1.13 8.92
N LYS A 160 -21.36 -0.86 9.48
CA LYS A 160 -22.62 -0.97 8.75
C LYS A 160 -22.72 0.03 7.60
N SER A 161 -22.31 1.28 7.82
CA SER A 161 -22.30 2.30 6.76
C SER A 161 -21.30 1.96 5.65
N VAL A 162 -20.15 1.36 5.99
CA VAL A 162 -19.19 0.87 5.01
C VAL A 162 -19.79 -0.28 4.19
N GLU A 163 -20.47 -1.23 4.84
CA GLU A 163 -21.16 -2.33 4.17
C GLU A 163 -22.25 -1.82 3.21
N ASP A 164 -23.08 -0.88 3.65
CA ASP A 164 -24.14 -0.29 2.84
C ASP A 164 -23.55 0.47 1.64
N PHE A 165 -22.48 1.24 1.84
CA PHE A 165 -21.77 1.90 0.74
C PHE A 165 -21.25 0.90 -0.28
N LEU A 166 -20.55 -0.16 0.16
CA LEU A 166 -20.01 -1.19 -0.73
C LEU A 166 -21.12 -1.92 -1.50
N TYR A 167 -22.28 -2.15 -0.87
CA TYR A 167 -23.44 -2.73 -1.51
C TYR A 167 -23.95 -1.85 -2.65
N PHE A 168 -24.15 -0.53 -2.41
CA PHE A 168 -24.59 0.39 -3.44
C PHE A 168 -23.56 0.60 -4.55
N MET A 169 -22.28 0.67 -4.20
CA MET A 169 -21.21 0.73 -5.20
C MET A 169 -21.17 -0.50 -6.09
N HIS A 170 -21.44 -1.69 -5.53
CA HIS A 170 -21.57 -2.91 -6.32
C HIS A 170 -22.77 -2.90 -7.27
N LEU A 171 -23.92 -2.38 -6.82
CA LEU A 171 -25.13 -2.30 -7.64
C LEU A 171 -25.05 -1.27 -8.77
N PHE A 172 -24.49 -0.12 -8.48
CA PHE A 172 -24.58 1.05 -9.38
C PHE A 172 -23.28 1.33 -10.12
N ASN A 173 -22.13 0.79 -9.64
CA ASN A 173 -20.81 0.98 -10.24
C ASN A 173 -20.50 2.45 -10.57
N SER A 174 -20.76 3.35 -9.60
CA SER A 174 -20.58 4.78 -9.80
C SER A 174 -19.12 5.14 -10.01
N ASP A 175 -18.81 5.83 -11.11
CA ASP A 175 -17.45 6.23 -11.45
C ASP A 175 -16.89 7.25 -10.44
N THR A 176 -17.77 8.15 -9.98
CA THR A 176 -17.44 9.18 -9.00
C THR A 176 -18.49 9.23 -7.90
N VAL A 177 -18.03 9.53 -6.70
CA VAL A 177 -18.89 9.79 -5.54
C VAL A 177 -18.53 11.13 -4.92
N VAL A 178 -19.52 11.75 -4.29
CA VAL A 178 -19.38 13.01 -3.56
C VAL A 178 -19.54 12.74 -2.08
N ILE A 179 -18.55 13.14 -1.32
CA ILE A 179 -18.63 13.16 0.14
C ILE A 179 -19.13 14.54 0.56
N ASN A 180 -20.29 14.57 1.18
CA ASN A 180 -20.89 15.78 1.71
C ASN A 180 -20.83 15.77 3.22
N VAL A 181 -20.33 16.86 3.79
CA VAL A 181 -20.44 17.14 5.23
C VAL A 181 -21.27 18.39 5.39
N LYS A 182 -22.44 18.27 6.01
CA LYS A 182 -23.34 19.38 6.24
C LYS A 182 -24.12 19.17 7.54
N ASN A 183 -24.23 20.21 8.38
CA ASN A 183 -24.87 20.11 9.69
C ASN A 183 -24.32 18.94 10.53
N LYS A 184 -23.01 18.74 10.49
CA LYS A 184 -22.27 17.62 11.10
C LYS A 184 -22.49 16.25 10.45
N ALA A 185 -23.54 16.03 9.68
CA ALA A 185 -23.78 14.75 9.00
C ALA A 185 -22.78 14.53 7.86
N VAL A 186 -22.21 13.33 7.80
CA VAL A 186 -21.32 12.88 6.73
C VAL A 186 -22.07 11.89 5.85
N THR A 187 -22.27 12.26 4.58
CA THR A 187 -22.96 11.42 3.61
C THR A 187 -22.09 11.19 2.37
N ILE A 188 -22.25 10.03 1.76
CA ILE A 188 -21.66 9.73 0.45
C ILE A 188 -22.78 9.46 -0.54
N THR A 189 -22.74 10.19 -1.65
CA THR A 189 -23.70 10.08 -2.76
C THR A 189 -22.97 9.88 -4.08
N PRO A 190 -23.61 9.34 -5.13
CA PRO A 190 -23.06 9.42 -6.48
C PRO A 190 -22.88 10.88 -6.91
N SER A 191 -22.03 11.10 -7.93
CA SER A 191 -21.96 12.42 -8.58
C SER A 191 -23.35 12.89 -9.04
N PRO A 192 -23.65 14.20 -8.95
CA PRO A 192 -24.92 14.76 -9.42
C PRO A 192 -25.24 14.44 -10.90
N ASP A 193 -24.21 14.20 -11.71
CA ASP A 193 -24.35 13.82 -13.13
C ASP A 193 -24.64 12.32 -13.32
N SER A 194 -24.63 11.53 -12.25
CA SER A 194 -24.94 10.10 -12.30
C SER A 194 -26.44 9.89 -12.49
N PRO A 195 -26.85 8.99 -13.40
CA PRO A 195 -28.27 8.60 -13.52
C PRO A 195 -28.77 7.77 -12.33
N GLN A 196 -27.87 7.26 -11.49
CA GLN A 196 -28.18 6.51 -10.28
C GLN A 196 -28.16 7.43 -9.07
N SER A 197 -28.95 7.08 -8.07
CA SER A 197 -28.99 7.81 -6.81
C SER A 197 -28.95 6.85 -5.63
N PHE A 198 -28.08 7.10 -4.69
CA PHE A 198 -28.07 6.52 -3.34
C PHE A 198 -27.54 7.55 -2.36
N ASP A 199 -27.83 7.36 -1.11
CA ASP A 199 -27.34 8.20 0.00
C ASP A 199 -26.97 7.28 1.15
N VAL A 200 -25.69 7.30 1.54
CA VAL A 200 -25.21 6.52 2.67
C VAL A 200 -24.71 7.48 3.76
N ASN A 201 -25.37 7.42 4.90
CA ASN A 201 -24.98 8.18 6.08
C ASN A 201 -23.87 7.44 6.84
N PHE A 202 -22.71 8.06 6.96
CA PHE A 202 -21.56 7.52 7.68
C PHE A 202 -21.54 7.94 9.17
N GLY A 203 -22.39 8.86 9.59
CA GLY A 203 -22.46 9.35 10.95
C GLY A 203 -22.34 10.86 11.05
N GLU A 204 -21.96 11.33 12.24
CA GLU A 204 -21.85 12.75 12.54
C GLU A 204 -20.46 13.13 13.04
N LEU A 205 -19.98 14.29 12.60
CA LEU A 205 -18.78 14.93 13.12
C LEU A 205 -19.08 15.64 14.44
N LYS A 206 -18.08 15.73 15.29
CA LYS A 206 -18.17 16.57 16.52
C LYS A 206 -18.21 18.05 16.19
N LYS A 207 -17.55 18.46 15.10
CA LYS A 207 -17.44 19.85 14.65
C LYS A 207 -18.40 20.08 13.49
N ASP A 208 -19.07 21.22 13.49
CA ASP A 208 -19.88 21.66 12.37
C ASP A 208 -18.98 22.30 11.31
N ILE A 209 -18.88 21.66 10.17
CA ILE A 209 -18.10 22.09 9.00
C ILE A 209 -18.90 21.79 7.74
N GLU A 210 -18.62 22.51 6.67
CA GLU A 210 -19.16 22.22 5.36
C GLU A 210 -18.02 21.76 4.44
N ILE A 211 -18.16 20.55 3.92
CA ILE A 211 -17.22 19.97 2.96
C ILE A 211 -18.04 19.35 1.84
N GLU A 212 -17.62 19.58 0.61
CA GLU A 212 -18.03 18.83 -0.56
C GLU A 212 -16.77 18.40 -1.29
N ALA A 213 -16.57 17.09 -1.46
CA ALA A 213 -15.39 16.53 -2.08
C ALA A 213 -15.78 15.41 -3.05
N THR A 214 -15.37 15.56 -4.29
CA THR A 214 -15.56 14.54 -5.34
C THR A 214 -14.38 13.59 -5.35
N ILE A 215 -14.65 12.30 -5.40
CA ILE A 215 -13.63 11.24 -5.37
C ILE A 215 -13.97 10.19 -6.41
N THR A 216 -12.95 9.60 -7.03
CA THR A 216 -13.12 8.42 -7.88
C THR A 216 -13.73 7.27 -7.09
N GLY A 217 -14.91 6.82 -7.52
CA GLY A 217 -15.68 5.80 -6.80
C GLY A 217 -14.94 4.50 -6.59
N LYS A 218 -14.18 4.04 -7.61
CA LYS A 218 -13.35 2.85 -7.52
C LYS A 218 -12.26 2.97 -6.43
N HIS A 219 -11.62 4.12 -6.29
CA HIS A 219 -10.56 4.30 -5.30
C HIS A 219 -11.09 4.13 -3.88
N ILE A 220 -12.14 4.88 -3.54
CA ILE A 220 -12.74 4.79 -2.21
C ILE A 220 -13.36 3.42 -1.93
N GLN A 221 -13.95 2.79 -2.96
CA GLN A 221 -14.51 1.44 -2.84
C GLN A 221 -13.44 0.40 -2.47
N GLU A 222 -12.28 0.41 -3.14
CA GLU A 222 -11.23 -0.58 -2.87
C GLU A 222 -10.54 -0.32 -1.52
N ILE A 223 -10.41 0.93 -1.10
CA ILE A 223 -9.94 1.26 0.25
C ILE A 223 -10.93 0.73 1.30
N MET A 224 -12.23 0.98 1.14
CA MET A 224 -13.25 0.52 2.06
C MET A 224 -13.33 -1.02 2.15
N LYS A 225 -13.09 -1.75 1.06
CA LYS A 225 -12.96 -3.22 1.06
C LYS A 225 -11.73 -3.71 1.84
N GLY A 226 -10.67 -2.93 1.87
CA GLY A 226 -9.44 -3.25 2.60
C GLY A 226 -9.54 -3.08 4.11
N LEU A 227 -10.57 -2.39 4.61
CA LEU A 227 -10.77 -2.16 6.04
C LEU A 227 -11.20 -3.45 6.75
N GLN A 228 -10.66 -3.65 7.94
CA GLN A 228 -10.97 -4.81 8.78
C GLN A 228 -11.89 -4.38 9.92
N PHE A 229 -13.04 -5.02 10.03
CA PHE A 229 -14.00 -4.80 11.11
C PHE A 229 -14.31 -6.10 11.82
N GLY A 230 -14.51 -6.03 13.15
CA GLY A 230 -15.00 -7.16 13.94
C GLY A 230 -14.04 -8.34 14.10
N GLN A 231 -12.80 -8.24 13.66
CA GLN A 231 -11.76 -9.23 13.90
C GLN A 231 -11.08 -8.94 15.24
N GLU A 232 -10.62 -10.00 15.93
CA GLU A 232 -9.85 -9.85 17.14
C GLU A 232 -8.55 -9.06 16.84
N GLY A 233 -8.34 -7.96 17.57
CA GLY A 233 -7.20 -7.07 17.34
C GLY A 233 -7.37 -6.04 16.21
N ALA A 234 -8.51 -6.00 15.51
CA ALA A 234 -8.76 -4.98 14.51
C ALA A 234 -8.95 -3.60 15.17
N GLU A 235 -8.12 -2.65 14.76
CA GLU A 235 -8.19 -1.27 15.22
C GLU A 235 -9.32 -0.52 14.49
N ALA A 236 -9.82 0.55 15.12
CA ALA A 236 -10.85 1.37 14.52
C ALA A 236 -10.38 2.03 13.23
N ALA A 237 -11.20 1.94 12.19
CA ALA A 237 -11.00 2.70 10.98
C ALA A 237 -11.52 4.14 11.18
N VAL A 238 -10.71 5.12 10.79
CA VAL A 238 -11.01 6.54 10.98
C VAL A 238 -10.86 7.27 9.66
N VAL A 239 -11.83 8.08 9.32
CA VAL A 239 -11.71 9.05 8.23
C VAL A 239 -11.33 10.41 8.79
N ASN A 240 -10.40 11.06 8.13
CA ASN A 240 -9.85 12.35 8.52
C ASN A 240 -10.17 13.37 7.43
N PHE A 241 -10.77 14.50 7.82
CA PHE A 241 -11.20 15.59 6.97
C PHE A 241 -10.37 16.85 7.26
N SER A 242 -10.29 17.73 6.27
CA SER A 242 -9.72 19.07 6.38
C SER A 242 -10.76 20.10 5.98
N GLU A 243 -10.77 21.26 6.68
CA GLU A 243 -11.52 22.44 6.23
C GLU A 243 -10.87 23.13 5.02
N LYS A 244 -9.62 22.77 4.70
CA LYS A 244 -8.93 23.34 3.55
C LYS A 244 -9.30 22.59 2.31
N ALA A 245 -9.77 23.29 1.29
CA ALA A 245 -9.96 22.76 -0.05
C ALA A 245 -8.68 22.08 -0.56
N GLN A 246 -8.83 21.07 -1.39
CA GLN A 246 -7.74 20.31 -2.01
C GLN A 246 -6.85 19.52 -1.02
N THR A 247 -7.26 19.36 0.22
CA THR A 247 -6.58 18.42 1.12
C THR A 247 -7.12 16.99 0.85
N PRO A 248 -6.25 16.00 0.63
CA PRO A 248 -6.70 14.64 0.42
C PRO A 248 -7.60 14.14 1.55
N LEU A 249 -8.61 13.35 1.21
CA LEU A 249 -9.32 12.55 2.20
C LEU A 249 -8.38 11.47 2.71
N VAL A 250 -8.31 11.33 4.02
CA VAL A 250 -7.42 10.35 4.64
C VAL A 250 -8.23 9.32 5.42
N ILE A 251 -7.95 8.05 5.16
CA ILE A 251 -8.48 6.95 5.94
C ILE A 251 -7.31 6.28 6.63
N THR A 252 -7.45 6.01 7.92
CA THR A 252 -6.45 5.28 8.71
C THR A 252 -7.12 4.10 9.42
N GLN A 253 -6.35 3.03 9.62
CA GLN A 253 -6.75 1.94 10.49
C GLN A 253 -5.57 1.57 11.38
N GLY A 254 -5.65 1.98 12.63
CA GLY A 254 -4.54 1.96 13.56
C GLY A 254 -3.41 2.92 13.17
N GLU A 255 -2.21 2.63 13.68
CA GLU A 255 -1.02 3.39 13.38
C GLU A 255 -0.31 2.92 12.11
N ASN A 256 -0.67 1.72 11.63
CA ASN A 256 0.09 0.97 10.62
C ASN A 256 -0.51 1.02 9.21
N ARG A 257 -1.70 1.62 9.04
CA ARG A 257 -2.40 1.65 7.75
C ARG A 257 -2.94 3.04 7.46
N PHE A 258 -2.55 3.55 6.31
CA PHE A 258 -2.87 4.89 5.86
C PHE A 258 -3.18 4.88 4.37
N TRP A 259 -4.28 5.50 4.00
CA TRP A 259 -4.66 5.76 2.62
C TRP A 259 -5.04 7.22 2.48
N ALA A 260 -4.49 7.91 1.51
CA ALA A 260 -4.91 9.25 1.14
C ALA A 260 -5.42 9.25 -0.29
N VAL A 261 -6.56 9.86 -0.52
CA VAL A 261 -7.18 9.99 -1.84
C VAL A 261 -7.33 11.46 -2.16
N THR A 262 -6.85 11.89 -3.33
CA THR A 262 -7.06 13.26 -3.79
C THR A 262 -8.53 13.51 -4.06
N THR A 263 -8.96 14.73 -3.80
CA THR A 263 -10.32 15.22 -4.05
C THR A 263 -10.25 16.31 -5.12
N ASP A 264 -11.22 16.30 -6.01
CA ASP A 264 -11.44 17.36 -7.00
C ASP A 264 -12.26 18.50 -6.41
#